data_dd2e44bbdfdc8f6188fd869c964b176a
#
_entry.id   dd2e44bbdfdc8f6188fd869c964b176a
#
_cell.length_a   1.000
_cell.length_b   1.000
_cell.length_c   1.000
_cell.angle_alpha   90.00
_cell.angle_beta   90.00
_cell.angle_gamma   90.00
#
_symmetry.space_group_name_H-M   'P 1'
#
loop_
_entity.id
_entity.type
_entity.pdbx_description
1 polymer ?
#
loop_
_entity_poly.entity_id
_entity_poly.type
_entity_poly.pdbx_seq_one_letter_code
_entity_poly.pdbx_strand_id
1 'polypeptide(L)'
;MKRLIPIVLALFPALSSAQDGQLDNSPVASFDLSKYLGTWYEIARFDHVFERGLDNVTAEYLLRDDGKVDVINSGWKGGKYKVADGKARQPDPSGDPAHLEVSFFLNFYSDYNVLMLDDLYQVALIGSKSPKYLWILSRSPQVSDIVIDALVEEAESRGYDTSKLIWVNQEKNL
;
A
#
# COMPACT_ATOMS: atom_id res chain seq x y z
N MET A 1 -28.05 -33.89 -37.66
CA MET A 1 -28.23 -32.43 -37.68
C MET A 1 -27.69 -31.86 -36.40
N LYS A 2 -26.48 -31.30 -36.43
CA LYS A 2 -25.82 -30.68 -35.24
C LYS A 2 -26.22 -29.21 -35.25
N ARG A 3 -26.94 -28.76 -34.22
CA ARG A 3 -27.27 -27.33 -34.00
C ARG A 3 -26.07 -26.62 -33.42
N LEU A 4 -25.50 -25.70 -34.17
CA LEU A 4 -24.51 -24.73 -33.70
C LEU A 4 -25.24 -23.66 -32.88
N ILE A 5 -24.85 -23.51 -31.62
CA ILE A 5 -25.26 -22.42 -30.74
C ILE A 5 -24.28 -21.26 -30.98
N PRO A 6 -24.72 -20.08 -31.36
CA PRO A 6 -23.83 -18.94 -31.49
C PRO A 6 -23.43 -18.45 -30.10
N ILE A 7 -22.13 -18.40 -29.84
CA ILE A 7 -21.56 -17.73 -28.69
C ILE A 7 -21.67 -16.22 -28.94
N VAL A 8 -22.59 -15.57 -28.23
CA VAL A 8 -22.67 -14.11 -28.19
C VAL A 8 -21.53 -13.61 -27.29
N LEU A 9 -20.49 -13.12 -27.93
CA LEU A 9 -19.41 -12.40 -27.26
C LEU A 9 -19.95 -11.02 -26.87
N ALA A 10 -20.36 -10.83 -25.62
CA ALA A 10 -20.72 -9.52 -25.08
C ALA A 10 -19.44 -8.68 -24.97
N LEU A 11 -19.24 -7.80 -25.96
CA LEU A 11 -18.30 -6.68 -25.83
C LEU A 11 -18.87 -5.74 -24.78
N PHE A 12 -18.28 -5.77 -23.57
CA PHE A 12 -18.41 -4.68 -22.63
C PHE A 12 -17.60 -3.50 -23.18
N PRO A 13 -18.22 -2.34 -23.42
CA PRO A 13 -17.46 -1.15 -23.69
C PRO A 13 -16.70 -0.79 -22.42
N ALA A 14 -15.39 -0.83 -22.47
CA ALA A 14 -14.54 -0.18 -21.48
C ALA A 14 -14.89 1.32 -21.54
N LEU A 15 -15.67 1.79 -20.60
CA LEU A 15 -15.83 3.20 -20.30
C LEU A 15 -14.53 3.67 -19.67
N SER A 16 -13.56 3.99 -20.53
CA SER A 16 -12.44 4.84 -20.16
C SER A 16 -13.02 6.23 -19.88
N SER A 17 -13.45 6.46 -18.67
CA SER A 17 -13.56 7.80 -18.14
C SER A 17 -12.13 8.27 -17.86
N ALA A 18 -11.54 8.99 -18.83
CA ALA A 18 -10.45 9.88 -18.54
C ALA A 18 -11.00 10.91 -17.54
N GLN A 19 -10.86 10.63 -16.25
CA GLN A 19 -11.11 11.58 -15.19
C GLN A 19 -9.98 12.61 -15.23
N ASP A 20 -10.37 13.87 -15.40
CA ASP A 20 -9.50 15.04 -15.19
C ASP A 20 -8.60 14.81 -13.98
N GLY A 21 -7.30 14.77 -14.19
CA GLY A 21 -6.14 14.72 -13.30
C GLY A 21 -6.28 14.81 -11.78
N GLN A 22 -7.38 14.38 -11.21
CA GLN A 22 -7.64 14.37 -9.78
C GLN A 22 -7.19 13.02 -9.20
N LEU A 23 -6.30 13.08 -8.21
CA LEU A 23 -5.85 11.91 -7.46
C LEU A 23 -7.04 11.24 -6.74
N ASP A 24 -7.24 9.95 -6.99
CA ASP A 24 -8.14 9.11 -6.19
C ASP A 24 -7.34 8.44 -5.07
N ASN A 25 -7.46 8.96 -3.87
CA ASN A 25 -6.87 8.41 -2.66
C ASN A 25 -7.91 7.79 -1.71
N SER A 26 -9.06 7.40 -2.24
CA SER A 26 -10.12 6.73 -1.48
C SER A 26 -9.65 5.37 -0.97
N PRO A 27 -9.76 5.09 0.34
CA PRO A 27 -9.42 3.78 0.90
C PRO A 27 -10.39 2.70 0.43
N VAL A 28 -9.97 1.42 0.55
CA VAL A 28 -10.87 0.28 0.34
C VAL A 28 -12.01 0.29 1.36
N ALA A 29 -13.21 -0.11 0.92
CA ALA A 29 -14.42 -0.04 1.74
C ALA A 29 -14.44 -1.07 2.89
N SER A 30 -13.66 -2.15 2.80
CA SER A 30 -13.59 -3.21 3.81
C SER A 30 -12.16 -3.40 4.28
N PHE A 31 -11.96 -3.35 5.60
CA PHE A 31 -10.64 -3.51 6.21
C PHE A 31 -10.76 -4.07 7.61
N ASP A 32 -9.99 -5.11 7.90
CA ASP A 32 -9.84 -5.72 9.21
C ASP A 32 -8.44 -5.45 9.74
N LEU A 33 -8.32 -4.54 10.69
CA LEU A 33 -7.04 -4.17 11.28
C LEU A 33 -6.31 -5.39 11.86
N SER A 34 -7.02 -6.35 12.45
CA SER A 34 -6.41 -7.52 13.07
C SER A 34 -5.64 -8.39 12.05
N LYS A 35 -6.10 -8.45 10.81
CA LYS A 35 -5.43 -9.16 9.71
C LYS A 35 -4.28 -8.35 9.13
N TYR A 36 -4.32 -7.02 9.27
CA TYR A 36 -3.29 -6.13 8.75
C TYR A 36 -2.05 -6.04 9.65
N LEU A 37 -2.18 -6.40 10.93
CA LEU A 37 -1.07 -6.42 11.90
C LEU A 37 0.07 -7.34 11.47
N GLY A 38 1.23 -7.19 12.11
CA GLY A 38 2.46 -7.94 11.85
C GLY A 38 3.36 -7.26 10.83
N THR A 39 4.26 -8.03 10.23
CA THR A 39 5.33 -7.51 9.37
C THR A 39 4.89 -7.40 7.91
N TRP A 40 5.27 -6.27 7.30
CA TRP A 40 5.16 -6.00 5.88
C TRP A 40 6.54 -5.60 5.33
N TYR A 41 6.87 -6.11 4.14
CA TYR A 41 8.06 -5.72 3.39
C TYR A 41 7.69 -4.59 2.42
N GLU A 42 8.49 -3.55 2.40
CA GLU A 42 8.32 -2.45 1.45
C GLU A 42 8.94 -2.84 0.10
N ILE A 43 8.11 -3.05 -0.89
CA ILE A 43 8.53 -3.48 -2.24
C ILE A 43 8.89 -2.27 -3.11
N ALA A 44 8.11 -1.21 -3.00
CA ALA A 44 8.38 0.05 -3.71
C ALA A 44 7.79 1.23 -2.94
N ARG A 45 8.31 2.42 -3.21
CA ARG A 45 7.80 3.69 -2.66
C ARG A 45 8.10 4.87 -3.58
N PHE A 46 7.44 5.98 -3.35
CA PHE A 46 7.92 7.27 -3.82
C PHE A 46 9.05 7.78 -2.93
N ASP A 47 10.00 8.55 -3.51
CA ASP A 47 11.12 9.10 -2.73
C ASP A 47 10.62 10.17 -1.75
N HIS A 48 10.99 10.01 -0.49
CA HIS A 48 10.77 11.02 0.53
C HIS A 48 11.90 11.02 1.58
N VAL A 49 12.04 12.14 2.28
CA VAL A 49 13.22 12.41 3.12
C VAL A 49 13.42 11.40 4.26
N PHE A 50 12.34 10.81 4.77
CA PHE A 50 12.39 9.91 5.93
C PHE A 50 13.01 8.55 5.59
N GLU A 51 12.78 8.04 4.35
CA GLU A 51 13.23 6.71 3.93
C GLU A 51 14.29 6.75 2.82
N ARG A 52 14.69 7.96 2.42
CA ARG A 52 15.68 8.14 1.34
C ARG A 52 16.96 7.37 1.59
N GLY A 53 17.29 6.45 0.66
CA GLY A 53 18.49 5.62 0.70
C GLY A 53 18.39 4.45 1.69
N LEU A 54 17.20 4.13 2.22
CA LEU A 54 16.95 2.88 2.93
C LEU A 54 16.68 1.74 1.94
N ASP A 55 17.22 0.58 2.21
CA ASP A 55 16.93 -0.71 1.60
C ASP A 55 16.55 -1.77 2.63
N ASN A 56 16.06 -2.92 2.20
CA ASN A 56 15.59 -4.01 3.06
C ASN A 56 14.60 -3.52 4.14
N VAL A 57 13.68 -2.62 3.70
CA VAL A 57 12.75 -1.92 4.60
C VAL A 57 11.60 -2.83 4.97
N THR A 58 11.26 -2.82 6.25
CA THR A 58 10.08 -3.47 6.81
C THR A 58 9.29 -2.50 7.66
N ALA A 59 7.98 -2.70 7.73
CA ALA A 59 7.08 -2.07 8.69
C ALA A 59 6.40 -3.14 9.53
N GLU A 60 6.47 -3.05 10.83
CA GLU A 60 5.80 -3.94 11.76
C GLU A 60 4.70 -3.18 12.50
N TYR A 61 3.49 -3.74 12.52
CA TYR A 61 2.30 -3.16 13.14
C TYR A 61 1.88 -4.03 14.32
N LEU A 62 1.90 -3.47 15.53
CA LEU A 62 1.60 -4.17 16.78
C LEU A 62 0.43 -3.51 17.50
N LEU A 63 -0.64 -4.27 17.76
CA LEU A 63 -1.79 -3.76 18.49
C LEU A 63 -1.43 -3.53 19.97
N ARG A 64 -1.79 -2.38 20.48
CA ARG A 64 -1.64 -1.99 21.89
C ARG A 64 -2.91 -2.27 22.67
N ASP A 65 -2.79 -2.35 23.98
CA ASP A 65 -3.93 -2.51 24.90
C ASP A 65 -4.92 -1.33 24.83
N ASP A 66 -4.45 -0.14 24.43
CA ASP A 66 -5.29 1.06 24.28
C ASP A 66 -5.98 1.15 22.90
N GLY A 67 -5.89 0.09 22.07
CA GLY A 67 -6.49 0.00 20.75
C GLY A 67 -5.74 0.75 19.66
N LYS A 68 -4.61 1.40 19.98
CA LYS A 68 -3.69 1.98 19.00
C LYS A 68 -2.73 0.93 18.47
N VAL A 69 -1.97 1.30 17.45
CA VAL A 69 -0.99 0.43 16.82
C VAL A 69 0.39 1.07 16.96
N ASP A 70 1.35 0.33 17.51
CA ASP A 70 2.76 0.69 17.37
C ASP A 70 3.22 0.34 15.96
N VAL A 71 3.99 1.24 15.33
CA VAL A 71 4.54 1.07 13.99
C VAL A 71 6.05 1.14 14.09
N ILE A 72 6.71 0.04 13.75
CA ILE A 72 8.17 -0.05 13.78
C ILE A 72 8.66 -0.18 12.34
N ASN A 73 9.19 0.92 11.79
CA ASN A 73 9.84 0.89 10.50
C ASN A 73 11.33 0.62 10.68
N SER A 74 11.86 -0.33 9.93
CA SER A 74 13.26 -0.65 9.96
C SER A 74 13.84 -0.86 8.56
N GLY A 75 15.15 -0.70 8.42
CA GLY A 75 15.84 -0.86 7.14
C GLY A 75 17.33 -0.61 7.28
N TRP A 76 18.04 -0.67 6.17
CA TRP A 76 19.47 -0.47 6.12
C TRP A 76 19.82 0.76 5.27
N LYS A 77 20.77 1.56 5.77
CA LYS A 77 21.29 2.72 5.03
C LYS A 77 22.81 2.78 5.18
N GLY A 78 23.54 2.66 4.06
CA GLY A 78 25.00 2.69 4.08
C GLY A 78 25.59 1.61 5.00
N GLY A 79 25.03 0.40 4.99
CA GLY A 79 25.47 -0.72 5.82
C GLY A 79 25.07 -0.64 7.31
N LYS A 80 24.32 0.38 7.72
CA LYS A 80 23.84 0.57 9.10
C LYS A 80 22.35 0.30 9.20
N TYR A 81 21.96 -0.56 10.16
CA TYR A 81 20.57 -0.79 10.50
C TYR A 81 19.95 0.44 11.16
N LYS A 82 18.75 0.79 10.73
CA LYS A 82 17.97 1.93 11.20
C LYS A 82 16.60 1.47 11.64
N VAL A 83 16.11 2.07 12.73
CA VAL A 83 14.77 1.84 13.25
C VAL A 83 14.12 3.18 13.52
N ALA A 84 12.85 3.29 13.21
CA ALA A 84 12.00 4.42 13.54
C ALA A 84 10.72 3.90 14.18
N ASP A 85 10.45 4.34 15.40
CA ASP A 85 9.27 3.99 16.16
C ASP A 85 8.18 5.05 15.90
N GLY A 86 7.00 4.58 15.55
CA GLY A 86 5.84 5.39 15.30
C GLY A 86 4.59 4.78 15.92
N LYS A 87 3.47 5.39 15.64
CA LYS A 87 2.15 4.93 16.08
C LYS A 87 1.12 5.19 14.99
N ALA A 88 0.12 4.32 14.92
CA ALA A 88 -1.04 4.51 14.06
C ALA A 88 -2.33 4.42 14.85
N ARG A 89 -3.39 4.97 14.28
CA ARG A 89 -4.76 4.87 14.79
C ARG A 89 -5.75 4.82 13.63
N GLN A 90 -6.93 4.29 13.89
CA GLN A 90 -8.09 4.41 12.99
C GLN A 90 -8.99 5.52 13.55
N PRO A 91 -9.13 6.67 12.89
CA PRO A 91 -9.99 7.76 13.36
C PRO A 91 -11.46 7.40 13.36
N ASP A 92 -11.90 6.64 12.36
CA ASP A 92 -13.27 6.15 12.19
C ASP A 92 -13.32 4.67 11.78
N PRO A 93 -13.16 3.73 12.75
CA PRO A 93 -13.15 2.30 12.45
C PRO A 93 -14.46 1.76 11.84
N SER A 94 -15.57 2.48 12.01
CA SER A 94 -16.89 2.04 11.56
C SER A 94 -17.29 2.61 10.20
N GLY A 95 -16.91 3.86 9.90
CA GLY A 95 -17.30 4.55 8.68
C GLY A 95 -16.22 4.51 7.60
N ASP A 96 -14.95 4.56 8.00
CA ASP A 96 -13.80 4.52 7.09
C ASP A 96 -12.67 3.65 7.69
N PRO A 97 -12.84 2.32 7.72
CA PRO A 97 -11.95 1.42 8.44
C PRO A 97 -10.54 1.35 7.83
N ALA A 98 -10.37 1.63 6.53
CA ALA A 98 -9.10 1.55 5.84
C ALA A 98 -8.35 2.90 5.76
N HIS A 99 -8.91 3.94 6.36
CA HIS A 99 -8.22 5.19 6.62
C HIS A 99 -7.58 5.13 8.00
N LEU A 100 -6.25 5.11 8.03
CA LEU A 100 -5.46 5.22 9.24
C LEU A 100 -4.74 6.57 9.25
N GLU A 101 -4.25 6.94 10.41
CA GLU A 101 -3.33 8.05 10.59
C GLU A 101 -2.06 7.54 11.28
N VAL A 102 -0.88 7.90 10.76
CA VAL A 102 0.43 7.48 11.28
C VAL A 102 1.21 8.68 11.76
N SER A 103 1.97 8.49 12.84
CA SER A 103 2.86 9.51 13.39
C SER A 103 4.19 8.88 13.82
N PHE A 104 5.30 9.47 13.34
CA PHE A 104 6.67 9.16 13.75
C PHE A 104 7.32 10.28 14.57
N PHE A 105 6.60 11.37 14.79
CA PHE A 105 7.12 12.50 15.57
C PHE A 105 6.00 13.14 16.40
N LEU A 106 6.11 13.03 17.71
CA LEU A 106 5.16 13.57 18.68
C LEU A 106 3.71 13.13 18.37
N ASN A 107 2.82 14.11 18.06
CA ASN A 107 1.42 13.87 17.70
C ASN A 107 1.08 14.46 16.31
N PHE A 108 2.08 14.60 15.44
CA PHE A 108 1.86 15.01 14.06
C PHE A 108 1.47 13.77 13.23
N TYR A 109 0.19 13.63 12.97
CA TYR A 109 -0.37 12.53 12.20
C TYR A 109 -0.48 12.87 10.72
N SER A 110 -0.17 11.90 9.88
CA SER A 110 -0.34 11.96 8.43
C SER A 110 -1.30 10.86 7.99
N ASP A 111 -2.09 11.13 6.96
CA ASP A 111 -3.00 10.14 6.39
C ASP A 111 -2.23 8.93 5.85
N TYR A 112 -2.79 7.77 6.09
CA TYR A 112 -2.35 6.49 5.61
C TYR A 112 -3.58 5.73 5.11
N ASN A 113 -3.80 5.78 3.80
CA ASN A 113 -4.96 5.20 3.15
C ASN A 113 -4.58 3.88 2.51
N VAL A 114 -5.25 2.80 2.88
CA VAL A 114 -5.12 1.52 2.20
C VAL A 114 -5.94 1.57 0.92
N LEU A 115 -5.29 1.83 -0.21
CA LEU A 115 -5.93 2.05 -1.51
C LEU A 115 -6.32 0.74 -2.19
N MET A 116 -5.51 -0.30 -2.03
CA MET A 116 -5.75 -1.65 -2.51
C MET A 116 -5.23 -2.65 -1.48
N LEU A 117 -5.96 -3.74 -1.31
CA LEU A 117 -5.61 -4.84 -0.42
C LEU A 117 -6.23 -6.11 -0.98
N ASP A 118 -5.45 -7.17 -1.15
CA ASP A 118 -6.00 -8.46 -1.57
C ASP A 118 -6.77 -9.15 -0.44
N ASP A 119 -7.68 -10.06 -0.79
CA ASP A 119 -8.55 -10.75 0.17
C ASP A 119 -7.79 -11.55 1.24
N LEU A 120 -6.56 -11.97 0.93
CA LEU A 120 -5.70 -12.72 1.84
C LEU A 120 -4.73 -11.84 2.62
N TYR A 121 -4.79 -10.52 2.45
CA TYR A 121 -3.89 -9.55 3.12
C TYR A 121 -2.41 -9.83 2.86
N GLN A 122 -2.06 -10.19 1.61
CA GLN A 122 -0.68 -10.50 1.22
C GLN A 122 0.03 -9.32 0.56
N VAL A 123 -0.71 -8.46 -0.14
CA VAL A 123 -0.17 -7.27 -0.79
C VAL A 123 -1.07 -6.07 -0.56
N ALA A 124 -0.48 -4.89 -0.46
CA ALA A 124 -1.21 -3.65 -0.25
C ALA A 124 -0.59 -2.48 -1.03
N LEU A 125 -1.45 -1.61 -1.55
CA LEU A 125 -1.10 -0.31 -2.09
C LEU A 125 -1.52 0.75 -1.08
N ILE A 126 -0.59 1.59 -0.67
CA ILE A 126 -0.80 2.61 0.36
C ILE A 126 -0.55 3.99 -0.22
N GLY A 127 -1.47 4.90 0.05
CA GLY A 127 -1.33 6.31 -0.31
C GLY A 127 -1.68 7.25 0.83
N SER A 128 -1.70 8.54 0.51
CA SER A 128 -2.13 9.60 1.43
C SER A 128 -2.92 10.66 0.67
N LYS A 129 -3.40 11.71 1.34
CA LYS A 129 -4.02 12.88 0.66
C LYS A 129 -3.07 13.57 -0.32
N SER A 130 -1.76 13.39 -0.15
CA SER A 130 -0.75 13.98 -1.02
C SER A 130 -0.31 13.01 -2.10
N PRO A 131 -0.26 13.41 -3.39
CA PRO A 131 0.26 12.57 -4.47
C PRO A 131 1.77 12.28 -4.37
N LYS A 132 2.43 12.82 -3.34
CA LYS A 132 3.87 12.65 -3.10
C LYS A 132 4.21 11.38 -2.33
N TYR A 133 3.20 10.65 -1.84
CA TYR A 133 3.38 9.47 -1.01
C TYR A 133 2.63 8.29 -1.59
N LEU A 134 3.35 7.24 -1.87
CA LEU A 134 2.84 5.96 -2.35
C LEU A 134 3.79 4.86 -1.90
N TRP A 135 3.25 3.74 -1.44
CA TRP A 135 4.00 2.54 -1.07
C TRP A 135 3.31 1.29 -1.62
N ILE A 136 4.11 0.34 -2.03
CA ILE A 136 3.71 -1.04 -2.31
C ILE A 136 4.29 -1.92 -1.19
N LEU A 137 3.42 -2.58 -0.45
CA LEU A 137 3.78 -3.46 0.65
C LEU A 137 3.41 -4.91 0.33
N SER A 138 4.19 -5.85 0.88
CA SER A 138 3.92 -7.29 0.75
C SER A 138 4.27 -8.06 2.02
N ARG A 139 3.58 -9.19 2.25
CA ARG A 139 3.96 -10.14 3.30
C ARG A 139 5.17 -10.99 2.94
N SER A 140 5.59 -10.97 1.70
CA SER A 140 6.80 -11.64 1.21
C SER A 140 7.81 -10.60 0.69
N PRO A 141 9.12 -10.77 0.95
CA PRO A 141 10.14 -9.91 0.37
C PRO A 141 10.26 -10.07 -1.16
N GLN A 142 9.66 -11.14 -1.72
CA GLN A 142 9.56 -11.39 -3.16
C GLN A 142 8.11 -11.39 -3.60
N VAL A 143 7.82 -10.64 -4.65
CA VAL A 143 6.50 -10.54 -5.27
C VAL A 143 6.64 -10.84 -6.76
N SER A 144 5.71 -11.60 -7.33
CA SER A 144 5.73 -11.91 -8.76
C SER A 144 5.41 -10.68 -9.62
N ASP A 145 5.98 -10.62 -10.82
CA ASP A 145 5.76 -9.51 -11.76
C ASP A 145 4.28 -9.26 -12.04
N ILE A 146 3.47 -10.32 -12.16
CA ILE A 146 2.02 -10.21 -12.40
C ILE A 146 1.33 -9.42 -11.27
N VAL A 147 1.71 -9.65 -10.01
CA VAL A 147 1.15 -8.94 -8.87
C VAL A 147 1.66 -7.51 -8.82
N ILE A 148 2.94 -7.29 -9.12
CA ILE A 148 3.54 -5.95 -9.24
C ILE A 148 2.82 -5.14 -10.29
N ASP A 149 2.63 -5.69 -11.50
CA ASP A 149 1.96 -5.02 -12.61
C ASP A 149 0.54 -4.61 -12.23
N ALA A 150 -0.22 -5.47 -11.55
CA ALA A 150 -1.56 -5.16 -11.08
C ALA A 150 -1.59 -4.01 -10.05
N LEU A 151 -0.63 -3.95 -9.13
CA LEU A 151 -0.52 -2.87 -8.13
C LEU A 151 -0.11 -1.54 -8.79
N VAL A 152 0.78 -1.59 -9.77
CA VAL A 152 1.19 -0.42 -10.56
C VAL A 152 0.03 0.10 -11.40
N GLU A 153 -0.70 -0.77 -12.10
CA GLU A 153 -1.89 -0.41 -12.89
C GLU A 153 -2.98 0.24 -12.01
N GLU A 154 -3.21 -0.31 -10.82
CA GLU A 154 -4.15 0.29 -9.85
C GLU A 154 -3.68 1.70 -9.44
N ALA A 155 -2.40 1.89 -9.13
CA ALA A 155 -1.86 3.19 -8.77
C ALA A 155 -2.00 4.20 -9.92
N GLU A 156 -1.73 3.80 -11.17
CA GLU A 156 -1.89 4.63 -12.36
C GLU A 156 -3.35 5.03 -12.58
N SER A 157 -4.27 4.08 -12.43
CA SER A 157 -5.71 4.32 -12.58
C SER A 157 -6.23 5.35 -11.58
N ARG A 158 -5.57 5.46 -10.41
CA ARG A 158 -5.85 6.44 -9.37
C ARG A 158 -5.17 7.79 -9.56
N GLY A 159 -4.35 7.94 -10.61
CA GLY A 159 -3.68 9.20 -10.95
C GLY A 159 -2.29 9.37 -10.34
N TYR A 160 -1.66 8.31 -9.82
CA TYR A 160 -0.27 8.36 -9.38
C TYR A 160 0.69 8.23 -10.57
N ASP A 161 1.77 9.00 -10.56
CA ASP A 161 2.86 8.90 -11.54
C ASP A 161 3.84 7.79 -11.12
N THR A 162 3.54 6.56 -11.56
CA THR A 162 4.28 5.35 -11.17
C THR A 162 5.72 5.32 -11.68
N SER A 163 6.09 6.19 -12.65
CA SER A 163 7.47 6.36 -13.09
C SER A 163 8.40 6.86 -11.95
N LYS A 164 7.84 7.40 -10.88
CA LYS A 164 8.55 7.85 -9.67
C LYS A 164 8.79 6.76 -8.64
N LEU A 165 8.29 5.54 -8.85
CA LEU A 165 8.51 4.45 -7.92
C LEU A 165 10.00 4.08 -7.82
N ILE A 166 10.48 3.99 -6.59
CA ILE A 166 11.79 3.42 -6.25
C ILE A 166 11.54 2.00 -5.77
N TRP A 167 12.16 1.03 -6.44
CA TRP A 167 12.11 -0.38 -6.05
C TRP A 167 13.10 -0.65 -4.93
N VAL A 168 12.62 -1.20 -3.83
CA VAL A 168 13.40 -1.42 -2.62
C VAL A 168 14.07 -2.80 -2.69
N ASN A 169 15.39 -2.82 -2.55
CA ASN A 169 16.12 -4.08 -2.45
C ASN A 169 15.76 -4.80 -1.14
N GLN A 170 15.40 -6.09 -1.24
CA GLN A 170 14.99 -6.93 -0.11
C GLN A 170 15.93 -8.15 0.10
N GLU A 171 17.13 -8.13 -0.47
CA GLU A 171 18.06 -9.29 -0.42
C GLU A 171 18.39 -9.77 0.98
N LYS A 172 18.44 -8.88 1.98
CA LYS A 172 18.73 -9.25 3.37
C LYS A 172 17.57 -9.90 4.11
N ASN A 173 16.38 -9.85 3.51
CA ASN A 173 15.14 -10.41 4.06
C ASN A 173 14.72 -11.70 3.34
N LEU A 174 15.55 -12.20 2.40
CA LEU A 174 15.33 -13.45 1.65
C LEU A 174 15.67 -14.70 2.45
#